data_2d7c9acfdebeba955ad1a82c4d4be672
#
_entry.id   2d7c9acfdebeba955ad1a82c4d4be672
#
_cell.length_a   1.000
_cell.length_b   1.000
_cell.length_c   1.000
_cell.angle_alpha   90.00
_cell.angle_beta   90.00
_cell.angle_gamma   90.00
#
_symmetry.space_group_name_H-M   'P 1'
#
loop_
_entity.id
_entity.type
_entity.pdbx_description
1 polymer ?
#
loop_
_entity_poly.entity_id
_entity_poly.type
_entity_poly.pdbx_seq_one_letter_code
_entity_poly.pdbx_strand_id
1 'polypeptide(L)'
;MKITFILPAIGKKKGQRYIKTWKHMEPLMIAVLKSLTPNDIETNFMDDRNELINYDEKTDLVVISVETYTAKRAYEIAKKFKEKGVKVLAGGYHPTVEPEECLENFDSIIIGNAENVWLKMLEDCKNNNLQKKYFGTSTSFAMPDRSIYKDRKYSPLALIETGRGCNFSCEFCAIHSYYEKKYYRRPVEEVVQDIKNSGKKYVFFIDDNFVADHSYALEICKAIAPLKIKWVTQGAITMAKNDELLYWMKKSGCKMVLIGYESMNPNILKDMGKGWRSSVGEINELTNKIHSYGIGIYATFVFGFGDDSQEVFDETVKFAKKHSFFFAAFNHLVPFPKTGVYRRLKEEKRLLSDKWWLDSRYPYGRISFLPLDQTPDELSKKCANARKKFFEWGSILKRAIVQFKRSFDLGMFFIFLTQNFNLKNEVLEKYDLPYADNLDEMPK
;
A
#
# COMPACT_ATOMS: atom_id res chain seq x y z
N MET A 1 -23.92 -4.95 -22.08
CA MET A 1 -23.42 -5.31 -20.73
C MET A 1 -22.81 -4.07 -20.08
N LYS A 2 -23.13 -3.84 -18.81
CA LYS A 2 -22.55 -2.77 -18.01
C LYS A 2 -21.85 -3.35 -16.79
N ILE A 3 -20.64 -2.88 -16.51
CA ILE A 3 -19.83 -3.29 -15.35
C ILE A 3 -19.64 -2.10 -14.42
N THR A 4 -19.89 -2.29 -13.14
CA THR A 4 -19.57 -1.31 -12.11
C THR A 4 -18.40 -1.81 -11.27
N PHE A 5 -17.28 -1.09 -11.36
CA PHE A 5 -16.13 -1.30 -10.48
C PHE A 5 -16.36 -0.61 -9.14
N ILE A 6 -15.98 -1.24 -8.04
CA ILE A 6 -16.10 -0.65 -6.71
C ILE A 6 -14.79 -0.80 -5.96
N LEU A 7 -14.33 0.30 -5.37
CA LEU A 7 -13.24 0.32 -4.40
C LEU A 7 -13.82 0.58 -3.01
N PRO A 8 -13.88 -0.42 -2.13
CA PRO A 8 -14.43 -0.25 -0.79
C PRO A 8 -13.54 0.62 0.10
N ALA A 9 -14.14 1.37 0.99
CA ALA A 9 -13.45 2.03 2.09
C ALA A 9 -13.24 1.08 3.28
N ILE A 10 -12.28 1.39 4.16
CA ILE A 10 -12.05 0.62 5.40
C ILE A 10 -13.25 0.77 6.34
N GLY A 11 -13.68 2.01 6.57
CA GLY A 11 -14.74 2.39 7.48
C GLY A 11 -14.72 3.90 7.71
N LYS A 12 -15.66 4.40 8.50
CA LYS A 12 -15.77 5.81 8.87
C LYS A 12 -16.20 5.94 10.32
N LYS A 13 -15.62 6.88 11.07
CA LYS A 13 -16.11 7.20 12.42
C LYS A 13 -17.44 7.92 12.31
N LYS A 14 -18.33 7.70 13.28
CA LYS A 14 -19.65 8.35 13.34
C LYS A 14 -19.51 9.88 13.25
N GLY A 15 -20.27 10.50 12.34
CA GLY A 15 -20.22 11.94 12.10
C GLY A 15 -19.00 12.45 11.30
N GLN A 16 -18.08 11.57 10.92
CA GLN A 16 -16.95 11.95 10.08
C GLN A 16 -17.41 12.13 8.63
N ARG A 17 -17.01 13.25 8.01
CA ARG A 17 -17.26 13.49 6.58
C ARG A 17 -16.35 12.67 5.70
N TYR A 18 -16.77 12.37 4.47
CA TYR A 18 -15.89 11.82 3.46
C TYR A 18 -14.66 12.71 3.26
N ILE A 19 -13.50 12.07 3.07
CA ILE A 19 -12.28 12.80 2.74
C ILE A 19 -12.45 13.40 1.35
N LYS A 20 -12.09 14.68 1.20
CA LYS A 20 -12.13 15.33 -0.11
C LYS A 20 -11.26 14.58 -1.11
N THR A 21 -11.77 14.35 -2.30
CA THR A 21 -11.19 13.50 -3.35
C THR A 21 -9.73 13.83 -3.71
N TRP A 22 -9.32 15.10 -3.64
CA TRP A 22 -7.93 15.52 -3.94
C TRP A 22 -6.85 14.92 -2.99
N LYS A 23 -7.24 14.30 -1.86
CA LYS A 23 -6.33 13.59 -0.96
C LYS A 23 -6.07 12.14 -1.40
N HIS A 24 -6.94 11.56 -2.21
CA HIS A 24 -6.78 10.19 -2.70
C HIS A 24 -6.08 10.18 -4.05
N MET A 25 -5.35 9.09 -4.29
CA MET A 25 -4.75 8.79 -5.59
C MET A 25 -5.72 7.98 -6.44
N GLU A 26 -5.62 8.10 -7.76
CA GLU A 26 -6.35 7.29 -8.72
C GLU A 26 -6.01 5.80 -8.50
N PRO A 27 -6.99 4.90 -8.27
CA PRO A 27 -6.71 3.48 -8.03
C PRO A 27 -6.20 2.81 -9.31
N LEU A 28 -4.92 2.44 -9.37
CA LEU A 28 -4.32 1.89 -10.60
C LEU A 28 -5.05 0.64 -11.11
N MET A 29 -5.46 -0.27 -10.21
CA MET A 29 -6.14 -1.51 -10.58
C MET A 29 -7.44 -1.29 -11.36
N ILE A 30 -8.19 -0.23 -11.06
CA ILE A 30 -9.43 0.09 -11.77
C ILE A 30 -9.14 0.56 -13.21
N ALA A 31 -8.10 1.38 -13.40
CA ALA A 31 -7.67 1.80 -14.73
C ALA A 31 -7.12 0.63 -15.56
N VAL A 32 -6.48 -0.34 -14.92
CA VAL A 32 -6.03 -1.59 -15.56
C VAL A 32 -7.25 -2.42 -16.00
N LEU A 33 -8.22 -2.66 -15.11
CA LEU A 33 -9.43 -3.41 -15.46
C LEU A 33 -10.24 -2.71 -16.56
N LYS A 34 -10.29 -1.38 -16.53
CA LYS A 34 -10.93 -0.59 -17.61
C LYS A 34 -10.24 -0.84 -18.96
N SER A 35 -8.92 -0.83 -19.02
CA SER A 35 -8.18 -1.04 -20.26
C SER A 35 -8.34 -2.45 -20.84
N LEU A 36 -8.55 -3.44 -19.98
CA LEU A 36 -8.79 -4.84 -20.36
C LEU A 36 -10.25 -5.09 -20.78
N THR A 37 -11.15 -4.16 -20.49
CA THR A 37 -12.58 -4.32 -20.77
C THR A 37 -12.88 -3.84 -22.19
N PRO A 38 -13.49 -4.67 -23.04
CA PRO A 38 -13.86 -4.30 -24.41
C PRO A 38 -14.73 -3.05 -24.48
N ASN A 39 -14.56 -2.24 -25.54
CA ASN A 39 -15.24 -0.95 -25.68
C ASN A 39 -16.77 -1.05 -25.87
N ASP A 40 -17.29 -2.20 -26.24
CA ASP A 40 -18.74 -2.50 -26.30
C ASP A 40 -19.38 -2.73 -24.93
N ILE A 41 -18.57 -2.80 -23.88
CA ILE A 41 -19.02 -2.94 -22.50
C ILE A 41 -18.95 -1.58 -21.80
N GLU A 42 -20.10 -1.09 -21.37
CA GLU A 42 -20.16 0.13 -20.55
C GLU A 42 -19.52 -0.11 -19.18
N THR A 43 -18.71 0.86 -18.72
CA THR A 43 -18.05 0.77 -17.41
C THR A 43 -18.37 1.97 -16.55
N ASN A 44 -18.64 1.72 -15.27
CA ASN A 44 -18.80 2.72 -14.23
C ASN A 44 -17.83 2.43 -13.09
N PHE A 45 -17.52 3.42 -12.28
CA PHE A 45 -16.67 3.28 -11.10
C PHE A 45 -17.28 4.02 -9.90
N MET A 46 -17.30 3.37 -8.74
CA MET A 46 -17.70 3.95 -7.46
C MET A 46 -16.56 3.84 -6.46
N ASP A 47 -16.15 4.97 -5.90
CA ASP A 47 -15.10 5.06 -4.89
C ASP A 47 -15.72 5.30 -3.51
N ASP A 48 -15.94 4.24 -2.74
CA ASP A 48 -16.58 4.27 -1.41
C ASP A 48 -15.79 5.12 -0.38
N ARG A 49 -14.55 5.50 -0.71
CA ARG A 49 -13.75 6.43 0.09
C ARG A 49 -14.21 7.89 -0.06
N ASN A 50 -14.90 8.20 -1.16
CA ASN A 50 -15.24 9.56 -1.58
C ASN A 50 -16.74 9.82 -1.73
N GLU A 51 -17.53 8.78 -1.92
CA GLU A 51 -18.94 8.86 -2.26
C GLU A 51 -19.73 7.70 -1.66
N LEU A 52 -21.06 7.87 -1.53
CA LEU A 52 -21.94 6.76 -1.17
C LEU A 52 -22.06 5.78 -2.34
N ILE A 53 -22.11 4.50 -2.03
CA ILE A 53 -22.41 3.49 -3.04
C ILE A 53 -23.86 3.60 -3.48
N ASN A 54 -24.09 3.81 -4.77
CA ASN A 54 -25.41 3.78 -5.36
C ASN A 54 -25.83 2.34 -5.65
N TYR A 55 -26.61 1.75 -4.74
CA TYR A 55 -27.12 0.38 -4.90
C TYR A 55 -28.24 0.25 -5.93
N ASP A 56 -28.81 1.37 -6.42
CA ASP A 56 -29.83 1.37 -7.47
C ASP A 56 -29.24 1.50 -8.89
N GLU A 57 -27.90 1.52 -8.98
CA GLU A 57 -27.19 1.53 -10.24
C GLU A 57 -27.56 0.31 -11.11
N LYS A 58 -28.06 0.58 -12.33
CA LYS A 58 -28.35 -0.48 -13.30
C LYS A 58 -27.04 -1.03 -13.85
N THR A 59 -26.67 -2.21 -13.44
CA THR A 59 -25.42 -2.88 -13.82
C THR A 59 -25.63 -4.38 -13.92
N ASP A 60 -24.92 -5.04 -14.85
CA ASP A 60 -25.00 -6.49 -15.05
C ASP A 60 -24.00 -7.25 -14.20
N LEU A 61 -22.86 -6.60 -13.89
CA LEU A 61 -21.78 -7.17 -13.10
C LEU A 61 -21.18 -6.08 -12.18
N VAL A 62 -21.02 -6.40 -10.92
CA VAL A 62 -20.23 -5.62 -9.96
C VAL A 62 -18.89 -6.31 -9.74
N VAL A 63 -17.81 -5.54 -9.81
CA VAL A 63 -16.45 -6.03 -9.57
C VAL A 63 -15.83 -5.23 -8.43
N ILE A 64 -15.45 -5.91 -7.36
CA ILE A 64 -14.94 -5.28 -6.12
C ILE A 64 -13.46 -5.62 -5.94
N SER A 65 -12.62 -4.60 -5.78
CA SER A 65 -11.21 -4.78 -5.39
C SER A 65 -11.11 -4.87 -3.87
N VAL A 66 -10.67 -6.02 -3.35
CA VAL A 66 -10.74 -6.32 -1.92
C VAL A 66 -9.35 -6.48 -1.32
N GLU A 67 -9.03 -5.59 -0.38
CA GLU A 67 -7.91 -5.71 0.55
C GLU A 67 -8.40 -6.32 1.88
N THR A 68 -7.50 -6.89 2.69
CA THR A 68 -7.92 -7.50 3.97
C THR A 68 -8.67 -6.51 4.87
N TYR A 69 -8.22 -5.26 4.94
CA TYR A 69 -8.90 -4.22 5.73
C TYR A 69 -10.28 -3.79 5.21
N THR A 70 -10.58 -4.08 3.95
CA THR A 70 -11.86 -3.71 3.33
C THR A 70 -12.78 -4.91 3.12
N ALA A 71 -12.38 -6.12 3.54
CA ALA A 71 -13.13 -7.35 3.30
C ALA A 71 -14.55 -7.29 3.88
N LYS A 72 -14.72 -6.87 5.13
CA LYS A 72 -16.03 -6.72 5.76
C LYS A 72 -16.95 -5.81 4.94
N ARG A 73 -16.45 -4.63 4.51
CA ARG A 73 -17.21 -3.68 3.69
C ARG A 73 -17.55 -4.25 2.31
N ALA A 74 -16.61 -4.95 1.70
CA ALA A 74 -16.82 -5.60 0.40
C ALA A 74 -17.93 -6.65 0.47
N TYR A 75 -18.02 -7.41 1.57
CA TYR A 75 -19.09 -8.39 1.79
C TYR A 75 -20.45 -7.73 1.97
N GLU A 76 -20.54 -6.61 2.69
CA GLU A 76 -21.78 -5.84 2.84
C GLU A 76 -22.26 -5.28 1.48
N ILE A 77 -21.34 -4.73 0.69
CA ILE A 77 -21.64 -4.23 -0.66
C ILE A 77 -22.13 -5.38 -1.55
N ALA A 78 -21.39 -6.51 -1.56
CA ALA A 78 -21.75 -7.68 -2.35
C ALA A 78 -23.16 -8.21 -2.00
N LYS A 79 -23.46 -8.33 -0.71
CA LYS A 79 -24.78 -8.79 -0.25
C LYS A 79 -25.90 -7.91 -0.82
N LYS A 80 -25.80 -6.59 -0.74
CA LYS A 80 -26.82 -5.66 -1.23
C LYS A 80 -27.04 -5.75 -2.74
N PHE A 81 -25.98 -5.91 -3.55
CA PHE A 81 -26.14 -6.11 -5.00
C PHE A 81 -26.70 -7.49 -5.33
N LYS A 82 -26.28 -8.54 -4.63
CA LYS A 82 -26.84 -9.90 -4.82
C LYS A 82 -28.33 -9.97 -4.47
N GLU A 83 -28.80 -9.27 -3.44
CA GLU A 83 -30.23 -9.15 -3.10
C GLU A 83 -31.05 -8.51 -4.24
N LYS A 84 -30.41 -7.74 -5.12
CA LYS A 84 -31.00 -7.17 -6.33
C LYS A 84 -30.80 -8.03 -7.58
N GLY A 85 -30.26 -9.23 -7.44
CA GLY A 85 -30.02 -10.18 -8.54
C GLY A 85 -28.79 -9.84 -9.40
N VAL A 86 -27.94 -8.90 -8.97
CA VAL A 86 -26.71 -8.54 -9.71
C VAL A 86 -25.59 -9.50 -9.34
N LYS A 87 -24.86 -9.99 -10.34
CA LYS A 87 -23.66 -10.81 -10.15
C LYS A 87 -22.54 -9.97 -9.54
N VAL A 88 -21.83 -10.54 -8.55
CA VAL A 88 -20.72 -9.85 -7.87
C VAL A 88 -19.46 -10.69 -7.90
N LEU A 89 -18.38 -10.11 -8.43
CA LEU A 89 -17.04 -10.68 -8.51
C LEU A 89 -16.08 -9.92 -7.62
N ALA A 90 -15.16 -10.63 -6.96
CA ALA A 90 -14.07 -10.02 -6.21
C ALA A 90 -12.69 -10.37 -6.81
N GLY A 91 -11.77 -9.40 -6.72
CA GLY A 91 -10.33 -9.58 -6.99
C GLY A 91 -9.51 -8.78 -6.01
N GLY A 92 -8.18 -8.93 -6.07
CA GLY A 92 -7.25 -8.24 -5.19
C GLY A 92 -6.54 -9.16 -4.20
N TYR A 93 -5.90 -8.57 -3.19
CA TYR A 93 -5.08 -9.33 -2.25
C TYR A 93 -5.92 -10.33 -1.45
N HIS A 94 -7.03 -9.88 -0.85
CA HIS A 94 -7.81 -10.70 0.07
C HIS A 94 -8.43 -11.95 -0.58
N PRO A 95 -9.09 -11.88 -1.76
CA PRO A 95 -9.57 -13.06 -2.45
C PRO A 95 -8.47 -14.06 -2.85
N THR A 96 -7.24 -13.58 -3.01
CA THR A 96 -6.09 -14.43 -3.32
C THR A 96 -5.62 -15.21 -2.10
N VAL A 97 -5.66 -14.61 -0.91
CA VAL A 97 -5.16 -15.24 0.31
C VAL A 97 -6.25 -15.95 1.12
N GLU A 98 -7.50 -15.53 1.02
CA GLU A 98 -8.67 -16.12 1.70
C GLU A 98 -9.80 -16.46 0.72
N PRO A 99 -9.54 -17.32 -0.31
CA PRO A 99 -10.49 -17.58 -1.39
C PRO A 99 -11.79 -18.23 -0.90
N GLU A 100 -11.74 -19.14 0.07
CA GLU A 100 -12.93 -19.86 0.54
C GLU A 100 -13.87 -18.91 1.29
N GLU A 101 -13.33 -18.04 2.16
CA GLU A 101 -14.12 -17.00 2.83
C GLU A 101 -14.79 -16.05 1.80
N CYS A 102 -14.04 -15.66 0.79
CA CYS A 102 -14.59 -14.79 -0.26
C CYS A 102 -15.71 -15.48 -1.05
N LEU A 103 -15.62 -16.77 -1.33
CA LEU A 103 -16.67 -17.52 -2.07
C LEU A 103 -17.97 -17.68 -1.30
N GLU A 104 -17.98 -17.52 0.01
CA GLU A 104 -19.23 -17.44 0.79
C GLU A 104 -20.01 -16.17 0.49
N ASN A 105 -19.31 -15.10 0.05
CA ASN A 105 -19.88 -13.76 -0.13
C ASN A 105 -20.02 -13.34 -1.60
N PHE A 106 -19.16 -13.82 -2.49
CA PHE A 106 -19.14 -13.46 -3.92
C PHE A 106 -19.59 -14.60 -4.81
N ASP A 107 -20.11 -14.28 -5.99
CA ASP A 107 -20.48 -15.28 -6.99
C ASP A 107 -19.25 -15.91 -7.64
N SER A 108 -18.19 -15.13 -7.80
CA SER A 108 -16.90 -15.51 -8.40
C SER A 108 -15.77 -14.70 -7.82
N ILE A 109 -14.54 -15.26 -7.87
CA ILE A 109 -13.32 -14.56 -7.46
C ILE A 109 -12.19 -14.73 -8.47
N ILE A 110 -11.31 -13.73 -8.54
CA ILE A 110 -10.03 -13.82 -9.23
C ILE A 110 -8.94 -13.98 -8.18
N ILE A 111 -8.18 -15.07 -8.27
CA ILE A 111 -7.00 -15.38 -7.46
C ILE A 111 -5.77 -14.95 -8.27
N GLY A 112 -4.92 -14.09 -7.71
CA GLY A 112 -3.80 -13.50 -8.46
C GLY A 112 -4.20 -12.28 -9.29
N ASN A 113 -3.42 -11.99 -10.34
CA ASN A 113 -3.61 -10.81 -11.19
C ASN A 113 -4.61 -11.10 -12.32
N ALA A 114 -5.45 -10.13 -12.67
CA ALA A 114 -6.60 -10.34 -13.54
C ALA A 114 -6.26 -10.39 -15.05
N GLU A 115 -5.11 -9.88 -15.47
CA GLU A 115 -4.81 -9.53 -16.86
C GLU A 115 -5.05 -10.68 -17.87
N ASN A 116 -4.61 -11.87 -17.54
CA ASN A 116 -4.71 -13.04 -18.45
C ASN A 116 -6.05 -13.80 -18.35
N VAL A 117 -6.88 -13.50 -17.36
CA VAL A 117 -8.17 -14.22 -17.16
C VAL A 117 -9.39 -13.32 -17.35
N TRP A 118 -9.18 -11.99 -17.45
CA TRP A 118 -10.25 -11.00 -17.45
C TRP A 118 -11.24 -11.20 -18.61
N LEU A 119 -10.74 -11.34 -19.86
CA LEU A 119 -11.59 -11.53 -21.04
C LEU A 119 -12.39 -12.81 -20.97
N LYS A 120 -11.76 -13.91 -20.54
CA LYS A 120 -12.47 -15.19 -20.36
C LYS A 120 -13.57 -15.05 -19.30
N MET A 121 -13.30 -14.42 -18.19
CA MET A 121 -14.30 -14.19 -17.14
C MET A 121 -15.49 -13.37 -17.66
N LEU A 122 -15.23 -12.33 -18.47
CA LEU A 122 -16.31 -11.53 -19.09
C LEU A 122 -17.16 -12.35 -20.06
N GLU A 123 -16.53 -13.21 -20.87
CA GLU A 123 -17.20 -14.12 -21.78
C GLU A 123 -18.08 -15.12 -21.01
N ASP A 124 -17.53 -15.76 -19.98
CA ASP A 124 -18.26 -16.69 -19.12
C ASP A 124 -19.45 -15.99 -18.44
N CYS A 125 -19.28 -14.72 -18.01
CA CYS A 125 -20.33 -13.91 -17.42
C CYS A 125 -21.47 -13.63 -18.42
N LYS A 126 -21.14 -13.22 -19.68
CA LYS A 126 -22.12 -13.00 -20.76
C LYS A 126 -22.93 -14.26 -21.08
N ASN A 127 -22.28 -15.43 -20.99
CA ASN A 127 -22.88 -16.73 -21.30
C ASN A 127 -23.59 -17.40 -20.10
N ASN A 128 -23.73 -16.68 -18.94
CA ASN A 128 -24.25 -17.23 -17.68
C ASN A 128 -23.50 -18.48 -17.18
N ASN A 129 -22.21 -18.60 -17.50
CA ASN A 129 -21.34 -19.72 -17.16
C ASN A 129 -20.17 -19.28 -16.25
N LEU A 130 -20.40 -18.29 -15.39
CA LEU A 130 -19.39 -17.72 -14.50
C LEU A 130 -18.82 -18.79 -13.58
N GLN A 131 -17.49 -19.00 -13.64
CA GLN A 131 -16.80 -19.96 -12.81
C GLN A 131 -16.62 -19.39 -11.39
N LYS A 132 -16.55 -20.26 -10.39
CA LYS A 132 -16.33 -19.84 -9.00
C LYS A 132 -14.95 -19.18 -8.79
N LYS A 133 -13.92 -19.70 -9.46
CA LYS A 133 -12.53 -19.24 -9.33
C LYS A 133 -11.89 -19.07 -10.71
N TYR A 134 -11.20 -17.94 -10.88
CA TYR A 134 -10.29 -17.70 -12.00
C TYR A 134 -8.88 -17.53 -11.47
N PHE A 135 -7.89 -18.16 -12.08
CA PHE A 135 -6.49 -18.15 -11.63
C PHE A 135 -5.65 -17.27 -12.55
N GLY A 136 -5.34 -16.08 -12.09
CA GLY A 136 -4.52 -15.14 -12.81
C GLY A 136 -3.03 -15.33 -12.56
N THR A 137 -2.20 -14.83 -13.50
CA THR A 137 -0.74 -14.85 -13.40
C THR A 137 -0.18 -13.43 -13.25
N SER A 138 1.05 -13.32 -12.78
CA SER A 138 1.70 -12.02 -12.56
C SER A 138 2.65 -11.61 -13.69
N THR A 139 2.67 -12.35 -14.78
CA THR A 139 3.62 -12.16 -15.90
C THR A 139 3.19 -11.11 -16.93
N SER A 140 1.90 -10.76 -16.95
CA SER A 140 1.34 -9.80 -17.90
C SER A 140 1.07 -8.46 -17.24
N PHE A 141 1.36 -7.38 -17.95
CA PHE A 141 1.03 -6.02 -17.55
C PHE A 141 0.11 -5.41 -18.59
N ALA A 142 -0.84 -4.58 -18.18
CA ALA A 142 -1.70 -3.84 -19.08
C ALA A 142 -1.46 -2.35 -18.97
N MET A 143 -1.61 -1.62 -20.06
CA MET A 143 -1.52 -0.17 -20.08
C MET A 143 -2.80 0.41 -19.47
N PRO A 144 -2.73 1.15 -18.33
CA PRO A 144 -3.93 1.63 -17.66
C PRO A 144 -4.72 2.64 -18.50
N ASP A 145 -6.04 2.47 -18.57
CA ASP A 145 -6.96 3.45 -19.14
C ASP A 145 -7.53 4.35 -18.03
N ARG A 146 -6.93 5.51 -17.85
CA ARG A 146 -7.34 6.48 -16.82
C ARG A 146 -8.56 7.33 -17.20
N SER A 147 -9.15 7.10 -18.38
CA SER A 147 -10.37 7.80 -18.82
C SER A 147 -11.55 7.57 -17.86
N ILE A 148 -11.55 6.45 -17.13
CA ILE A 148 -12.56 6.13 -16.10
C ILE A 148 -12.58 7.15 -14.95
N TYR A 149 -11.54 7.97 -14.79
CA TYR A 149 -11.45 9.03 -13.78
C TYR A 149 -11.77 10.42 -14.34
N LYS A 150 -12.16 10.51 -15.62
CA LYS A 150 -12.62 11.76 -16.18
C LYS A 150 -13.72 12.33 -15.29
N ASP A 151 -13.67 13.63 -15.04
CA ASP A 151 -14.62 14.35 -14.16
C ASP A 151 -14.50 14.05 -12.66
N ARG A 152 -13.51 13.24 -12.24
CA ARG A 152 -13.19 13.00 -10.84
C ARG A 152 -11.95 13.77 -10.39
N LYS A 153 -11.95 14.22 -9.13
CA LYS A 153 -10.84 15.01 -8.58
C LYS A 153 -9.97 14.10 -7.68
N TYR A 154 -8.84 13.71 -8.17
CA TYR A 154 -7.81 12.98 -7.42
C TYR A 154 -6.55 13.82 -7.22
N SER A 155 -5.64 13.35 -6.37
CA SER A 155 -4.31 13.93 -6.23
C SER A 155 -3.59 13.99 -7.59
N PRO A 156 -2.82 15.07 -7.87
CA PRO A 156 -2.07 15.18 -9.12
C PRO A 156 -0.83 14.28 -9.17
N LEU A 157 -0.91 13.09 -8.59
CA LEU A 157 0.13 12.07 -8.50
C LEU A 157 -0.29 10.85 -9.32
N ALA A 158 0.53 10.43 -10.30
CA ALA A 158 0.30 9.20 -11.03
C ALA A 158 0.84 7.99 -10.25
N LEU A 159 0.04 6.94 -10.13
CA LEU A 159 0.52 5.64 -9.73
C LEU A 159 0.99 4.88 -10.97
N ILE A 160 2.26 4.45 -10.96
CA ILE A 160 2.90 3.70 -12.06
C ILE A 160 3.52 2.44 -11.47
N GLU A 161 3.35 1.33 -12.14
CA GLU A 161 3.96 0.06 -11.79
C GLU A 161 5.09 -0.23 -12.77
N THR A 162 6.32 -0.49 -12.26
CA THR A 162 7.45 -0.92 -13.08
C THR A 162 7.69 -2.42 -12.96
N GLY A 163 7.33 -3.00 -11.82
CA GLY A 163 7.46 -4.42 -11.57
C GLY A 163 6.62 -4.85 -10.37
N ARG A 164 6.47 -6.15 -10.21
CA ARG A 164 5.66 -6.81 -9.17
C ARG A 164 6.48 -7.79 -8.38
N GLY A 165 6.21 -7.85 -7.07
CA GLY A 165 6.83 -8.80 -6.18
C GLY A 165 8.18 -8.34 -5.63
N CYS A 166 8.84 -9.23 -4.89
CA CYS A 166 10.08 -8.93 -4.18
C CYS A 166 10.88 -10.21 -3.97
N ASN A 167 12.22 -10.12 -4.09
CA ASN A 167 13.14 -11.25 -3.93
C ASN A 167 13.36 -11.64 -2.45
N PHE A 168 12.87 -10.86 -1.49
CA PHE A 168 13.02 -11.12 -0.07
C PHE A 168 11.89 -11.99 0.48
N SER A 169 12.16 -12.65 1.61
CA SER A 169 11.23 -13.56 2.31
C SER A 169 10.91 -13.11 3.72
N CYS A 170 10.61 -11.82 3.89
CA CYS A 170 10.25 -11.30 5.21
C CYS A 170 8.99 -12.02 5.74
N GLU A 171 9.04 -12.54 6.96
CA GLU A 171 8.02 -13.39 7.55
C GLU A 171 6.64 -12.71 7.66
N PHE A 172 6.65 -11.39 7.92
CA PHE A 172 5.43 -10.59 8.09
C PHE A 172 4.85 -10.04 6.78
N CYS A 173 5.57 -10.23 5.65
CA CYS A 173 5.26 -9.50 4.43
C CYS A 173 4.13 -10.15 3.62
N ALA A 174 3.06 -9.39 3.40
CA ALA A 174 1.95 -9.78 2.54
C ALA A 174 2.40 -10.06 1.08
N ILE A 175 3.39 -9.30 0.58
CA ILE A 175 3.92 -9.46 -0.77
C ILE A 175 4.63 -10.81 -0.94
N HIS A 176 5.37 -11.25 0.08
CA HIS A 176 5.99 -12.57 0.05
C HIS A 176 4.95 -13.69 0.02
N SER A 177 3.83 -13.55 0.74
CA SER A 177 2.75 -14.55 0.73
C SER A 177 1.98 -14.57 -0.60
N TYR A 178 2.05 -13.51 -1.40
CA TYR A 178 1.37 -13.38 -2.69
C TYR A 178 2.27 -13.82 -3.86
N TYR A 179 3.53 -13.34 -3.92
CA TYR A 179 4.44 -13.55 -5.05
C TYR A 179 5.53 -14.60 -4.81
N GLU A 180 5.65 -15.21 -3.62
CA GLU A 180 6.56 -16.31 -3.31
C GLU A 180 8.02 -16.07 -3.72
N LYS A 181 8.58 -14.91 -3.38
CA LYS A 181 9.95 -14.46 -3.76
C LYS A 181 10.17 -14.25 -5.27
N LYS A 182 9.11 -14.16 -6.05
CA LYS A 182 9.22 -13.85 -7.49
C LYS A 182 9.17 -12.36 -7.69
N TYR A 183 9.92 -11.90 -8.69
CA TYR A 183 9.88 -10.52 -9.18
C TYR A 183 9.64 -10.53 -10.68
N TYR A 184 8.67 -9.75 -11.13
CA TYR A 184 8.26 -9.64 -12.53
C TYR A 184 8.53 -8.23 -13.00
N ARG A 185 9.25 -8.09 -14.14
CA ARG A 185 9.57 -6.80 -14.75
C ARG A 185 8.55 -6.45 -15.81
N ARG A 186 8.16 -5.19 -15.86
CA ARG A 186 7.41 -4.63 -16.98
C ARG A 186 8.40 -4.12 -18.04
N PRO A 187 8.11 -4.22 -19.35
CA PRO A 187 8.95 -3.61 -20.38
C PRO A 187 9.17 -2.11 -20.13
N VAL A 188 10.44 -1.66 -20.24
CA VAL A 188 10.83 -0.27 -19.92
C VAL A 188 10.06 0.74 -20.77
N GLU A 189 9.85 0.43 -22.04
CA GLU A 189 9.13 1.26 -23.00
C GLU A 189 7.68 1.47 -22.57
N GLU A 190 7.04 0.43 -22.02
CA GLU A 190 5.67 0.52 -21.49
C GLU A 190 5.59 1.41 -20.26
N VAL A 191 6.58 1.34 -19.37
CA VAL A 191 6.67 2.22 -18.19
C VAL A 191 6.80 3.68 -18.63
N VAL A 192 7.69 3.96 -19.59
CA VAL A 192 7.87 5.30 -20.17
C VAL A 192 6.57 5.80 -20.80
N GLN A 193 5.90 4.93 -21.55
CA GLN A 193 4.64 5.29 -22.20
C GLN A 193 3.51 5.55 -21.19
N ASP A 194 3.41 4.75 -20.14
CA ASP A 194 2.41 4.92 -19.07
C ASP A 194 2.61 6.27 -18.33
N ILE A 195 3.86 6.65 -18.04
CA ILE A 195 4.18 7.97 -17.47
C ILE A 195 3.69 9.08 -18.41
N LYS A 196 3.99 8.98 -19.71
CA LYS A 196 3.54 9.97 -20.72
C LYS A 196 2.01 10.06 -20.79
N ASN A 197 1.33 8.91 -20.85
CA ASN A 197 -0.12 8.82 -20.92
C ASN A 197 -0.80 9.39 -19.67
N SER A 198 -0.14 9.30 -18.50
CA SER A 198 -0.67 9.90 -17.26
C SER A 198 -0.77 11.41 -17.30
N GLY A 199 0.05 12.08 -18.11
CA GLY A 199 0.13 13.54 -18.21
C GLY A 199 0.59 14.25 -16.92
N LYS A 200 1.03 13.48 -15.89
CA LYS A 200 1.36 14.01 -14.56
C LYS A 200 2.87 14.16 -14.37
N LYS A 201 3.27 15.23 -13.67
CA LYS A 201 4.68 15.50 -13.34
C LYS A 201 5.16 14.83 -12.05
N TYR A 202 4.23 14.43 -11.19
CA TYR A 202 4.53 13.71 -9.97
C TYR A 202 4.13 12.25 -10.14
N VAL A 203 5.05 11.34 -9.83
CA VAL A 203 4.86 9.90 -10.00
C VAL A 203 5.19 9.18 -8.71
N PHE A 204 4.36 8.22 -8.35
CA PHE A 204 4.68 7.23 -7.34
C PHE A 204 4.82 5.87 -8.04
N PHE A 205 6.04 5.35 -8.09
CA PHE A 205 6.27 3.96 -8.47
C PHE A 205 5.84 3.07 -7.31
N ILE A 206 4.73 2.33 -7.54
CA ILE A 206 4.06 1.55 -6.50
C ILE A 206 4.62 0.13 -6.34
N ASP A 207 5.77 -0.12 -6.94
CA ASP A 207 6.46 -1.41 -6.85
C ASP A 207 6.64 -1.84 -5.39
N ASP A 208 6.52 -3.13 -5.12
CA ASP A 208 6.75 -3.69 -3.80
C ASP A 208 8.21 -3.50 -3.32
N ASN A 209 9.15 -3.51 -4.26
CA ASN A 209 10.55 -3.18 -4.07
C ASN A 209 11.16 -2.72 -5.41
N PHE A 210 11.17 -1.43 -5.67
CA PHE A 210 11.71 -0.84 -6.91
C PHE A 210 13.13 -1.28 -7.23
N VAL A 211 13.92 -1.57 -6.21
CA VAL A 211 15.32 -2.02 -6.34
C VAL A 211 15.48 -3.53 -6.13
N ALA A 212 14.42 -4.33 -6.31
CA ALA A 212 14.51 -5.79 -6.26
C ALA A 212 15.52 -6.31 -7.27
N ASP A 213 15.67 -5.60 -8.38
CA ASP A 213 16.68 -5.80 -9.41
C ASP A 213 17.36 -4.45 -9.71
N HIS A 214 18.60 -4.29 -9.27
CA HIS A 214 19.35 -3.04 -9.42
C HIS A 214 19.64 -2.68 -10.89
N SER A 215 19.87 -3.67 -11.77
CA SER A 215 20.12 -3.42 -13.18
C SER A 215 18.89 -2.90 -13.88
N TYR A 216 17.75 -3.52 -13.62
CA TYR A 216 16.48 -3.07 -14.16
C TYR A 216 16.06 -1.69 -13.60
N ALA A 217 16.21 -1.45 -12.30
CA ALA A 217 15.97 -0.14 -11.72
C ALA A 217 16.84 0.96 -12.36
N LEU A 218 18.10 0.63 -12.70
CA LEU A 218 19.02 1.53 -13.41
C LEU A 218 18.53 1.83 -14.83
N GLU A 219 18.06 0.82 -15.57
CA GLU A 219 17.47 0.99 -16.91
C GLU A 219 16.26 1.91 -16.86
N ILE A 220 15.32 1.68 -15.93
CA ILE A 220 14.17 2.55 -15.71
C ILE A 220 14.62 3.99 -15.43
N CYS A 221 15.55 4.19 -14.48
CA CYS A 221 16.03 5.54 -14.14
C CYS A 221 16.64 6.26 -15.35
N LYS A 222 17.44 5.56 -16.18
CA LYS A 222 18.02 6.11 -17.41
C LYS A 222 16.93 6.49 -18.42
N ALA A 223 15.94 5.62 -18.62
CA ALA A 223 14.87 5.83 -19.59
C ALA A 223 13.91 6.99 -19.23
N ILE A 224 13.62 7.17 -17.93
CA ILE A 224 12.70 8.23 -17.48
C ILE A 224 13.36 9.58 -17.23
N ALA A 225 14.70 9.66 -17.19
CA ALA A 225 15.42 10.91 -16.94
C ALA A 225 15.04 12.06 -17.90
N PRO A 226 14.85 11.82 -19.22
CA PRO A 226 14.41 12.87 -20.15
C PRO A 226 13.01 13.41 -19.88
N LEU A 227 12.15 12.68 -19.15
CA LEU A 227 10.76 13.07 -18.88
C LEU A 227 10.67 14.18 -17.83
N LYS A 228 11.75 14.48 -17.10
CA LYS A 228 11.84 15.54 -16.09
C LYS A 228 10.72 15.48 -15.03
N ILE A 229 10.30 14.27 -14.68
CA ILE A 229 9.31 14.01 -13.62
C ILE A 229 9.96 14.12 -12.24
N LYS A 230 9.13 14.29 -11.20
CA LYS A 230 9.51 14.12 -9.81
C LYS A 230 8.82 12.85 -9.29
N TRP A 231 9.60 11.94 -8.75
CA TRP A 231 9.04 10.66 -8.36
C TRP A 231 9.48 10.20 -6.98
N VAL A 232 8.67 9.34 -6.41
CA VAL A 232 8.89 8.64 -5.15
C VAL A 232 8.64 7.15 -5.35
N THR A 233 9.21 6.32 -4.50
CA THR A 233 8.99 4.86 -4.54
C THR A 233 9.23 4.24 -3.18
N GLN A 234 9.13 2.91 -3.11
CA GLN A 234 9.62 2.11 -1.98
C GLN A 234 10.69 1.13 -2.44
N GLY A 235 11.64 0.84 -1.56
CA GLY A 235 12.72 -0.07 -1.90
C GLY A 235 13.60 -0.43 -0.71
N ALA A 236 14.41 -1.47 -0.90
CA ALA A 236 15.34 -1.93 0.11
C ALA A 236 16.56 -1.01 0.23
N ILE A 237 17.13 -0.91 1.43
CA ILE A 237 18.33 -0.12 1.69
C ILE A 237 19.57 -0.58 0.90
N THR A 238 19.50 -1.77 0.29
CA THR A 238 20.54 -2.32 -0.59
C THR A 238 20.95 -1.39 -1.72
N MET A 239 20.05 -0.48 -2.15
CA MET A 239 20.37 0.54 -3.16
C MET A 239 21.57 1.40 -2.80
N ALA A 240 21.84 1.59 -1.50
CA ALA A 240 22.98 2.37 -1.01
C ALA A 240 24.35 1.76 -1.38
N LYS A 241 24.40 0.49 -1.77
CA LYS A 241 25.65 -0.15 -2.26
C LYS A 241 25.96 0.13 -3.72
N ASN A 242 25.05 0.74 -4.46
CA ASN A 242 25.22 0.99 -5.90
C ASN A 242 25.21 2.51 -6.17
N ASP A 243 26.41 3.08 -6.34
CA ASP A 243 26.59 4.51 -6.58
C ASP A 243 26.01 4.96 -7.91
N GLU A 244 26.13 4.13 -8.97
CA GLU A 244 25.55 4.44 -10.27
C GLU A 244 24.01 4.50 -10.19
N LEU A 245 23.41 3.55 -9.46
CA LEU A 245 21.94 3.56 -9.25
C LEU A 245 21.49 4.82 -8.50
N LEU A 246 22.15 5.17 -7.39
CA LEU A 246 21.81 6.39 -6.63
C LEU A 246 21.98 7.66 -7.47
N TYR A 247 23.04 7.72 -8.27
CA TYR A 247 23.26 8.83 -9.21
C TYR A 247 22.10 8.95 -10.22
N TRP A 248 21.70 7.85 -10.85
CA TRP A 248 20.63 7.87 -11.83
C TRP A 248 19.24 8.06 -11.21
N MET A 249 19.00 7.53 -10.01
CA MET A 249 17.78 7.85 -9.25
C MET A 249 17.67 9.37 -9.04
N LYS A 250 18.73 10.01 -8.56
CA LYS A 250 18.76 11.47 -8.42
C LYS A 250 18.53 12.18 -9.74
N LYS A 251 19.27 11.81 -10.79
CA LYS A 251 19.24 12.44 -12.11
C LYS A 251 17.88 12.30 -12.79
N SER A 252 17.20 11.19 -12.61
CA SER A 252 15.84 10.94 -13.13
C SER A 252 14.72 11.61 -12.32
N GLY A 253 15.05 12.23 -11.18
CA GLY A 253 14.11 13.03 -10.40
C GLY A 253 13.55 12.36 -9.15
N CYS A 254 14.21 11.29 -8.63
CA CYS A 254 13.86 10.69 -7.35
C CYS A 254 13.93 11.73 -6.23
N LYS A 255 12.84 11.88 -5.48
CA LYS A 255 12.76 12.80 -4.36
C LYS A 255 12.76 12.10 -3.01
N MET A 256 12.19 10.92 -2.93
CA MET A 256 12.09 10.19 -1.68
C MET A 256 11.93 8.69 -1.95
N VAL A 257 12.47 7.88 -1.06
CA VAL A 257 12.26 6.44 -1.03
C VAL A 257 11.72 6.01 0.33
N LEU A 258 10.65 5.21 0.34
CA LEU A 258 10.20 4.50 1.53
C LEU A 258 11.12 3.29 1.74
N ILE A 259 11.71 3.19 2.93
CA ILE A 259 12.64 2.12 3.30
C ILE A 259 12.17 1.46 4.60
N GLY A 260 11.97 0.14 4.54
CA GLY A 260 11.70 -0.68 5.71
C GLY A 260 12.97 -0.90 6.55
N TYR A 261 13.14 -0.11 7.61
CA TYR A 261 14.18 -0.33 8.64
C TYR A 261 13.76 -1.45 9.60
N GLU A 262 12.51 -1.53 9.90
CA GLU A 262 11.75 -2.43 10.77
C GLU A 262 12.22 -2.40 12.22
N SER A 263 13.43 -2.83 12.52
CA SER A 263 14.01 -2.81 13.87
C SER A 263 15.46 -2.34 13.85
N MET A 264 15.90 -1.72 14.94
CA MET A 264 17.31 -1.43 15.19
C MET A 264 18.03 -2.64 15.81
N ASN A 265 17.30 -3.65 16.31
CA ASN A 265 17.84 -4.86 16.90
C ASN A 265 18.13 -5.93 15.82
N PRO A 266 19.42 -6.37 15.66
CA PRO A 266 19.78 -7.36 14.66
C PRO A 266 19.11 -8.74 14.85
N ASN A 267 18.83 -9.14 16.09
CA ASN A 267 18.17 -10.43 16.37
C ASN A 267 16.71 -10.38 15.89
N ILE A 268 15.98 -9.32 16.18
CA ILE A 268 14.62 -9.12 15.68
C ILE A 268 14.59 -9.12 14.15
N LEU A 269 15.56 -8.48 13.50
CA LEU A 269 15.67 -8.51 12.04
C LEU A 269 15.91 -9.91 11.48
N LYS A 270 16.70 -10.72 12.17
CA LYS A 270 16.90 -12.13 11.79
C LYS A 270 15.59 -12.91 11.90
N ASP A 271 14.86 -12.75 12.98
CA ASP A 271 13.56 -13.41 13.20
C ASP A 271 12.49 -12.95 12.18
N MET A 272 12.56 -11.70 11.76
CA MET A 272 11.72 -11.16 10.66
C MET A 272 12.07 -11.70 9.26
N GLY A 273 13.12 -12.52 9.10
CA GLY A 273 13.65 -12.93 7.79
C GLY A 273 14.45 -11.83 7.09
N LYS A 274 14.88 -10.80 7.83
CA LYS A 274 15.72 -9.69 7.34
C LYS A 274 17.18 -9.75 7.82
N GLY A 275 17.66 -10.93 8.25
CA GLY A 275 19.04 -11.14 8.70
C GLY A 275 20.09 -10.72 7.66
N TRP A 276 19.77 -10.76 6.37
CA TRP A 276 20.58 -10.26 5.28
C TRP A 276 20.99 -8.78 5.44
N ARG A 277 20.21 -7.99 6.19
CA ARG A 277 20.52 -6.56 6.41
C ARG A 277 21.86 -6.35 7.12
N SER A 278 22.23 -7.25 8.03
CA SER A 278 23.53 -7.18 8.73
C SER A 278 24.72 -7.32 7.80
N SER A 279 24.57 -8.01 6.66
CA SER A 279 25.62 -8.16 5.64
C SER A 279 25.71 -6.98 4.66
N VAL A 280 24.72 -6.07 4.68
CA VAL A 280 24.69 -4.94 3.73
C VAL A 280 25.64 -3.81 4.16
N GLY A 281 25.96 -3.68 5.45
CA GLY A 281 26.83 -2.65 6.01
C GLY A 281 26.17 -1.85 7.11
N GLU A 282 26.93 -0.90 7.66
CA GLU A 282 26.49 -0.06 8.75
C GLU A 282 25.31 0.83 8.37
N ILE A 283 24.21 0.72 9.11
CA ILE A 283 22.95 1.37 8.79
C ILE A 283 23.03 2.90 8.74
N ASN A 284 23.88 3.49 9.61
CA ASN A 284 24.13 4.93 9.61
C ASN A 284 24.81 5.38 8.30
N GLU A 285 25.81 4.64 7.85
CA GLU A 285 26.56 4.95 6.63
C GLU A 285 25.69 4.84 5.38
N LEU A 286 24.93 3.74 5.27
CA LEU A 286 24.00 3.50 4.15
C LEU A 286 22.92 4.59 4.09
N THR A 287 22.36 4.98 5.24
CA THR A 287 21.38 6.04 5.34
C THR A 287 21.96 7.39 4.91
N ASN A 288 23.16 7.73 5.42
CA ASN A 288 23.84 8.97 5.05
C ASN A 288 24.20 9.00 3.56
N LYS A 289 24.57 7.86 2.98
CA LYS A 289 24.89 7.74 1.56
C LYS A 289 23.68 8.05 0.67
N ILE A 290 22.50 7.50 0.96
CA ILE A 290 21.26 7.85 0.23
C ILE A 290 20.99 9.36 0.36
N HIS A 291 21.15 9.90 1.56
CA HIS A 291 20.96 11.33 1.81
C HIS A 291 21.97 12.23 1.08
N SER A 292 23.23 11.79 0.87
CA SER A 292 24.24 12.56 0.17
C SER A 292 23.89 12.80 -1.32
N TYR A 293 23.07 11.92 -1.90
CA TYR A 293 22.50 12.14 -3.24
C TYR A 293 21.26 13.06 -3.23
N GLY A 294 20.87 13.63 -2.07
CA GLY A 294 19.69 14.51 -1.96
C GLY A 294 18.36 13.78 -2.00
N ILE A 295 18.37 12.46 -1.83
CA ILE A 295 17.16 11.63 -1.78
C ILE A 295 16.65 11.61 -0.34
N GLY A 296 15.38 11.98 -0.14
CA GLY A 296 14.69 11.88 1.14
C GLY A 296 14.37 10.44 1.49
N ILE A 297 14.19 10.15 2.77
CA ILE A 297 13.77 8.82 3.23
C ILE A 297 12.47 8.92 4.03
N TYR A 298 11.52 8.06 3.68
CA TYR A 298 10.40 7.70 4.55
C TYR A 298 10.75 6.37 5.22
N ALA A 299 11.12 6.44 6.51
CA ALA A 299 11.51 5.25 7.26
C ALA A 299 10.29 4.56 7.88
N THR A 300 10.22 3.23 7.80
CA THR A 300 9.21 2.45 8.51
C THR A 300 9.85 1.53 9.54
N PHE A 301 9.25 1.50 10.74
CA PHE A 301 9.64 0.64 11.85
C PHE A 301 8.43 -0.17 12.28
N VAL A 302 8.65 -1.45 12.63
CA VAL A 302 7.60 -2.40 13.03
C VAL A 302 7.96 -2.98 14.39
N PHE A 303 7.03 -2.88 15.33
CA PHE A 303 7.13 -3.36 16.70
C PHE A 303 6.12 -4.48 16.97
N GLY A 304 6.37 -5.33 17.96
CA GLY A 304 5.53 -6.48 18.30
C GLY A 304 6.08 -7.82 17.82
N PHE A 305 7.29 -7.83 17.28
CA PHE A 305 7.95 -9.04 16.81
C PHE A 305 8.80 -9.73 17.89
N GLY A 306 9.38 -8.96 18.81
CA GLY A 306 10.24 -9.44 19.88
C GLY A 306 10.24 -8.50 21.08
N ASP A 307 11.40 -8.33 21.70
CA ASP A 307 11.57 -7.37 22.81
C ASP A 307 11.40 -5.93 22.30
N ASP A 308 10.31 -5.34 22.69
CA ASP A 308 9.93 -3.95 22.40
C ASP A 308 9.92 -3.13 23.69
N SER A 309 11.04 -3.14 24.41
CA SER A 309 11.22 -2.31 25.61
C SER A 309 11.10 -0.82 25.30
N GLN A 310 10.94 0.01 26.33
CA GLN A 310 10.84 1.47 26.13
C GLN A 310 12.13 2.04 25.52
N GLU A 311 13.30 1.47 25.86
CA GLU A 311 14.61 1.85 25.31
C GLU A 311 14.64 1.65 23.79
N VAL A 312 14.15 0.53 23.28
CA VAL A 312 14.10 0.24 21.83
C VAL A 312 13.29 1.30 21.07
N PHE A 313 12.16 1.74 21.64
CA PHE A 313 11.38 2.84 21.07
C PHE A 313 12.14 4.16 21.10
N ASP A 314 12.77 4.50 22.21
CA ASP A 314 13.49 5.77 22.35
C ASP A 314 14.73 5.83 21.45
N GLU A 315 15.48 4.74 21.33
CA GLU A 315 16.60 4.61 20.40
C GLU A 315 16.14 4.74 18.94
N THR A 316 15.03 4.08 18.57
CA THR A 316 14.46 4.17 17.22
C THR A 316 14.04 5.59 16.88
N VAL A 317 13.38 6.30 17.80
CA VAL A 317 13.01 7.72 17.61
C VAL A 317 14.25 8.60 17.51
N LYS A 318 15.26 8.37 18.36
CA LYS A 318 16.55 9.09 18.32
C LYS A 318 17.27 8.89 16.99
N PHE A 319 17.31 7.66 16.48
CA PHE A 319 17.86 7.34 15.17
C PHE A 319 17.11 8.09 14.06
N ALA A 320 15.77 8.04 14.06
CA ALA A 320 14.95 8.68 13.06
C ALA A 320 15.13 10.22 13.04
N LYS A 321 15.24 10.85 14.22
CA LYS A 321 15.52 12.29 14.36
C LYS A 321 16.94 12.64 13.93
N LYS A 322 17.95 11.83 14.33
CA LYS A 322 19.38 12.03 13.98
C LYS A 322 19.56 12.08 12.46
N HIS A 323 18.96 11.17 11.73
CA HIS A 323 19.04 11.10 10.26
C HIS A 323 18.10 12.08 9.55
N SER A 324 17.29 12.82 10.32
CA SER A 324 16.34 13.80 9.76
C SER A 324 15.48 13.21 8.65
N PHE A 325 14.85 12.06 8.88
CA PHE A 325 13.99 11.45 7.88
C PHE A 325 12.87 12.38 7.45
N PHE A 326 12.51 12.29 6.17
CA PHE A 326 11.43 13.09 5.61
C PHE A 326 10.10 12.76 6.31
N PHE A 327 9.80 11.46 6.44
CA PHE A 327 8.75 10.89 7.27
C PHE A 327 9.29 9.70 8.06
N ALA A 328 8.59 9.32 9.13
CA ALA A 328 8.81 8.04 9.81
C ALA A 328 7.48 7.47 10.30
N ALA A 329 7.29 6.17 10.13
CA ALA A 329 6.18 5.41 10.68
C ALA A 329 6.70 4.47 11.78
N PHE A 330 6.00 4.47 12.91
CA PHE A 330 6.25 3.59 14.06
C PHE A 330 4.99 2.72 14.22
N ASN A 331 4.97 1.59 13.52
CA ASN A 331 3.80 0.75 13.40
C ASN A 331 3.93 -0.49 14.29
N HIS A 332 2.83 -0.97 14.81
CA HIS A 332 2.79 -2.34 15.31
C HIS A 332 2.72 -3.34 14.16
N LEU A 333 3.14 -4.56 14.41
CA LEU A 333 2.97 -5.70 13.52
C LEU A 333 1.48 -5.93 13.23
N VAL A 334 1.17 -6.26 11.98
CA VAL A 334 -0.16 -6.70 11.56
C VAL A 334 -0.04 -8.11 10.98
N PRO A 335 -0.67 -9.11 11.59
CA PRO A 335 -0.61 -10.48 11.10
C PRO A 335 -1.60 -10.66 9.93
N PHE A 336 -1.17 -10.32 8.71
CA PHE A 336 -1.98 -10.56 7.52
C PHE A 336 -2.14 -12.05 7.25
N PRO A 337 -3.31 -12.50 6.76
CA PRO A 337 -3.56 -13.91 6.49
C PRO A 337 -2.50 -14.48 5.52
N LYS A 338 -2.20 -15.76 5.66
CA LYS A 338 -1.16 -16.52 4.94
C LYS A 338 0.29 -16.07 5.12
N THR A 339 0.59 -14.99 5.85
CA THR A 339 1.97 -14.65 6.19
C THR A 339 2.58 -15.66 7.18
N GLY A 340 3.91 -15.75 7.21
CA GLY A 340 4.62 -16.60 8.18
C GLY A 340 4.26 -16.22 9.62
N VAL A 341 4.25 -14.92 9.92
CA VAL A 341 3.91 -14.42 11.25
C VAL A 341 2.46 -14.73 11.66
N TYR A 342 1.51 -14.69 10.72
CA TYR A 342 0.12 -15.08 11.02
C TYR A 342 0.04 -16.55 11.44
N ARG A 343 0.69 -17.46 10.70
CA ARG A 343 0.73 -18.89 11.03
C ARG A 343 1.38 -19.13 12.38
N ARG A 344 2.54 -18.52 12.62
CA ARG A 344 3.27 -18.64 13.89
C ARG A 344 2.44 -18.15 15.08
N LEU A 345 1.83 -16.97 15.00
CA LEU A 345 0.97 -16.45 16.08
C LEU A 345 -0.26 -17.34 16.34
N LYS A 346 -0.81 -17.96 15.30
CA LYS A 346 -1.92 -18.91 15.44
C LYS A 346 -1.47 -20.18 16.13
N GLU A 347 -0.34 -20.77 15.74
CA GLU A 347 0.25 -21.98 16.34
C GLU A 347 0.64 -21.74 17.81
N GLU A 348 1.20 -20.57 18.12
CA GLU A 348 1.54 -20.13 19.47
C GLU A 348 0.31 -19.74 20.32
N LYS A 349 -0.90 -19.76 19.76
CA LYS A 349 -2.15 -19.31 20.40
C LYS A 349 -2.10 -17.85 20.89
N ARG A 350 -1.35 -17.03 20.19
CA ARG A 350 -1.20 -15.60 20.44
C ARG A 350 -2.05 -14.72 19.52
N LEU A 351 -2.65 -15.28 18.48
CA LEU A 351 -3.62 -14.59 17.65
C LEU A 351 -4.95 -14.50 18.41
N LEU A 352 -5.44 -13.28 18.64
CA LEU A 352 -6.64 -13.03 19.46
C LEU A 352 -7.95 -13.27 18.69
N SER A 353 -7.88 -13.22 17.37
CA SER A 353 -8.99 -13.59 16.47
C SER A 353 -8.42 -14.07 15.15
N ASP A 354 -8.85 -15.24 14.68
CA ASP A 354 -8.39 -15.82 13.41
C ASP A 354 -8.79 -14.94 12.21
N LYS A 355 -9.97 -14.33 12.27
CA LYS A 355 -10.50 -13.42 11.25
C LYS A 355 -10.63 -12.00 11.81
N TRP A 356 -9.50 -11.45 12.32
CA TRP A 356 -9.49 -10.15 12.97
C TRP A 356 -10.07 -9.03 12.10
N TRP A 357 -10.00 -9.14 10.77
CA TRP A 357 -10.55 -8.16 9.83
C TRP A 357 -12.09 -8.14 9.75
N LEU A 358 -12.75 -9.16 10.30
CA LEU A 358 -14.22 -9.23 10.45
C LEU A 358 -14.67 -8.96 11.89
N ASP A 359 -13.74 -8.99 12.85
CA ASP A 359 -14.04 -8.89 14.27
C ASP A 359 -14.08 -7.43 14.72
N SER A 360 -15.22 -6.94 15.13
CA SER A 360 -15.43 -5.55 15.58
C SER A 360 -14.61 -5.15 16.82
N ARG A 361 -14.06 -6.12 17.57
CA ARG A 361 -13.16 -5.87 18.70
C ARG A 361 -11.78 -5.35 18.26
N TYR A 362 -11.42 -5.58 16.99
CA TYR A 362 -10.12 -5.19 16.42
C TYR A 362 -10.27 -4.22 15.26
N PRO A 363 -10.81 -3.02 15.49
CA PRO A 363 -10.90 -1.99 14.46
C PRO A 363 -9.51 -1.59 13.95
N TYR A 364 -9.46 -0.87 12.85
CA TYR A 364 -8.20 -0.43 12.24
C TYR A 364 -7.29 0.30 13.25
N GLY A 365 -6.06 -0.13 13.36
CA GLY A 365 -5.07 0.38 14.30
C GLY A 365 -5.00 -0.36 15.63
N ARG A 366 -5.92 -1.29 15.91
CA ARG A 366 -5.85 -2.18 17.09
C ARG A 366 -4.98 -3.40 16.80
N ILE A 367 -4.33 -3.88 17.84
CA ILE A 367 -3.46 -5.06 17.79
C ILE A 367 -4.31 -6.30 18.03
N SER A 368 -4.27 -7.24 17.07
CA SER A 368 -5.07 -8.48 17.07
C SER A 368 -4.29 -9.71 17.56
N PHE A 369 -3.17 -9.50 18.25
CA PHE A 369 -2.34 -10.58 18.80
C PHE A 369 -1.79 -10.21 20.17
N LEU A 370 -1.27 -11.19 20.92
CA LEU A 370 -0.57 -10.99 22.19
C LEU A 370 0.92 -10.78 21.92
N PRO A 371 1.49 -9.58 22.19
CA PRO A 371 2.92 -9.37 22.20
C PRO A 371 3.61 -10.25 23.26
N LEU A 372 4.94 -10.41 23.20
CA LEU A 372 5.67 -11.29 24.14
C LEU A 372 5.72 -10.71 25.55
N ASP A 373 6.11 -9.44 25.66
CA ASP A 373 6.52 -8.86 26.96
C ASP A 373 5.61 -7.72 27.43
N GLN A 374 4.47 -7.51 26.77
CA GLN A 374 3.56 -6.41 27.09
C GLN A 374 2.15 -6.69 26.56
N THR A 375 1.19 -5.93 27.04
CA THR A 375 -0.19 -5.99 26.53
C THR A 375 -0.31 -5.30 25.15
N PRO A 376 -1.33 -5.66 24.33
CA PRO A 376 -1.63 -4.97 23.08
C PRO A 376 -1.80 -3.46 23.23
N ASP A 377 -2.43 -3.02 24.33
CA ASP A 377 -2.65 -1.60 24.62
C ASP A 377 -1.34 -0.85 24.96
N GLU A 378 -0.43 -1.49 25.69
CA GLU A 378 0.88 -0.92 26.00
C GLU A 378 1.72 -0.75 24.74
N LEU A 379 1.79 -1.77 23.89
CA LEU A 379 2.50 -1.69 22.60
C LEU A 379 1.90 -0.58 21.72
N SER A 380 0.58 -0.51 21.63
CA SER A 380 -0.11 0.52 20.87
C SER A 380 0.20 1.93 21.38
N LYS A 381 0.19 2.14 22.71
CA LYS A 381 0.56 3.42 23.34
C LYS A 381 2.02 3.79 23.07
N LYS A 382 2.96 2.84 23.13
CA LYS A 382 4.38 3.06 22.81
C LYS A 382 4.55 3.49 21.35
N CYS A 383 3.90 2.82 20.38
CA CYS A 383 3.90 3.23 18.97
C CYS A 383 3.37 4.66 18.78
N ALA A 384 2.23 4.99 19.41
CA ALA A 384 1.65 6.32 19.36
C ALA A 384 2.58 7.39 19.96
N ASN A 385 3.23 7.10 21.10
CA ASN A 385 4.17 8.00 21.76
C ASN A 385 5.44 8.22 20.92
N ALA A 386 6.00 7.16 20.31
CA ALA A 386 7.14 7.28 19.40
C ALA A 386 6.81 8.21 18.23
N ARG A 387 5.62 8.07 17.66
CA ARG A 387 5.13 8.94 16.58
C ARG A 387 4.98 10.39 17.07
N LYS A 388 4.32 10.63 18.22
CA LYS A 388 4.21 11.97 18.82
C LYS A 388 5.59 12.61 19.02
N LYS A 389 6.57 11.89 19.58
CA LYS A 389 7.94 12.35 19.78
C LYS A 389 8.64 12.73 18.46
N PHE A 390 8.43 11.95 17.39
CA PHE A 390 9.02 12.24 16.07
C PHE A 390 8.38 13.46 15.40
N PHE A 391 7.05 13.62 15.49
CA PHE A 391 6.29 14.72 14.89
C PHE A 391 6.10 15.92 15.85
N GLU A 392 6.85 16.03 16.94
CA GLU A 392 6.83 17.25 17.75
C GLU A 392 7.40 18.46 17.00
N TRP A 393 6.94 19.65 17.34
CA TRP A 393 7.28 20.90 16.64
C TRP A 393 8.80 21.12 16.49
N GLY A 394 9.56 20.96 17.58
CA GLY A 394 11.02 21.13 17.57
C GLY A 394 11.72 20.14 16.61
N SER A 395 11.22 18.91 16.50
CA SER A 395 11.71 17.90 15.57
C SER A 395 11.35 18.27 14.11
N ILE A 396 10.12 18.69 13.84
CA ILE A 396 9.70 19.11 12.50
C ILE A 396 10.56 20.27 12.02
N LEU A 397 10.75 21.31 12.82
CA LEU A 397 11.54 22.49 12.45
C LEU A 397 13.00 22.14 12.17
N LYS A 398 13.66 21.37 13.06
CA LYS A 398 15.04 20.91 12.83
C LYS A 398 15.17 20.12 11.54
N ARG A 399 14.26 19.17 11.31
CA ARG A 399 14.26 18.36 10.09
C ARG A 399 13.97 19.20 8.84
N ALA A 400 13.08 20.20 8.93
CA ALA A 400 12.77 21.12 7.83
C ALA A 400 14.02 21.83 7.32
N ILE A 401 14.85 22.36 8.23
CA ILE A 401 16.12 23.03 7.87
C ILE A 401 17.05 22.06 7.13
N VAL A 402 17.18 20.84 7.63
CA VAL A 402 18.04 19.82 7.02
C VAL A 402 17.51 19.40 5.65
N GLN A 403 16.20 19.19 5.51
CA GLN A 403 15.58 18.82 4.24
C GLN A 403 15.73 19.90 3.18
N PHE A 404 15.55 21.17 3.58
CA PHE A 404 15.77 22.31 2.67
C PHE A 404 17.21 22.35 2.15
N LYS A 405 18.20 22.26 3.06
CA LYS A 405 19.63 22.23 2.68
C LYS A 405 20.01 21.00 1.81
N ARG A 406 19.32 19.88 1.97
CA ARG A 406 19.61 18.63 1.26
C ARG A 406 19.16 18.66 -0.20
N SER A 407 17.99 19.21 -0.49
CA SER A 407 17.38 19.13 -1.82
C SER A 407 17.26 20.44 -2.57
N PHE A 408 17.24 21.59 -1.88
CA PHE A 408 16.95 22.93 -2.42
C PHE A 408 15.69 22.99 -3.31
N ASP A 409 14.71 22.09 -3.04
CA ASP A 409 13.46 21.97 -3.80
C ASP A 409 12.32 22.57 -2.97
N LEU A 410 11.89 23.79 -3.33
CA LEU A 410 10.81 24.51 -2.63
C LEU A 410 9.49 23.72 -2.60
N GLY A 411 9.16 23.00 -3.69
CA GLY A 411 7.95 22.21 -3.76
C GLY A 411 8.00 21.04 -2.78
N MET A 412 9.14 20.32 -2.70
CA MET A 412 9.34 19.25 -1.72
C MET A 412 9.39 19.76 -0.30
N PHE A 413 9.95 20.96 -0.09
CA PHE A 413 9.94 21.61 1.24
C PHE A 413 8.52 21.92 1.70
N PHE A 414 7.69 22.46 0.82
CA PHE A 414 6.27 22.72 1.10
C PHE A 414 5.51 21.41 1.39
N ILE A 415 5.75 20.37 0.59
CA ILE A 415 5.19 19.02 0.85
C ILE A 415 5.66 18.49 2.20
N PHE A 416 6.94 18.67 2.53
CA PHE A 416 7.47 18.26 3.85
C PHE A 416 6.69 18.93 4.98
N LEU A 417 6.54 20.25 4.96
CA LEU A 417 5.84 20.99 6.02
C LEU A 417 4.38 20.54 6.13
N THR A 418 3.63 20.64 5.02
CA THR A 418 2.18 20.34 5.03
C THR A 418 1.88 18.91 5.45
N GLN A 419 2.67 17.93 4.94
CA GLN A 419 2.44 16.54 5.28
C GLN A 419 2.88 16.18 6.71
N ASN A 420 3.98 16.75 7.23
CA ASN A 420 4.36 16.51 8.62
C ASN A 420 3.32 17.06 9.62
N PHE A 421 2.65 18.20 9.29
CA PHE A 421 1.54 18.71 10.09
C PHE A 421 0.30 17.83 9.99
N ASN A 422 -0.04 17.35 8.80
CA ASN A 422 -1.16 16.44 8.61
C ASN A 422 -0.93 15.11 9.33
N LEU A 423 0.23 14.48 9.14
CA LEU A 423 0.58 13.20 9.76
C LEU A 423 0.62 13.23 11.28
N LYS A 424 0.91 14.38 11.88
CA LYS A 424 0.82 14.56 13.34
C LYS A 424 -0.58 14.25 13.89
N ASN A 425 -1.63 14.60 13.15
CA ASN A 425 -3.02 14.46 13.56
C ASN A 425 -3.69 13.20 12.98
N GLU A 426 -3.29 12.78 11.79
CA GLU A 426 -3.91 11.67 11.03
C GLU A 426 -3.91 10.33 11.79
N VAL A 427 -2.90 10.10 12.62
CA VAL A 427 -2.80 8.88 13.43
C VAL A 427 -3.94 8.75 14.42
N LEU A 428 -4.34 9.87 15.04
CA LEU A 428 -5.45 9.90 15.99
C LEU A 428 -6.80 9.75 15.26
N GLU A 429 -6.87 10.22 14.02
CA GLU A 429 -8.07 10.12 13.19
C GLU A 429 -8.32 8.69 12.73
N LYS A 430 -7.27 7.94 12.35
CA LYS A 430 -7.38 6.57 11.85
C LYS A 430 -7.40 5.49 12.93
N TYR A 431 -6.96 5.82 14.15
CA TYR A 431 -6.98 4.87 15.25
C TYR A 431 -8.41 4.57 15.69
N ASP A 432 -8.73 3.30 15.92
CA ASP A 432 -10.08 2.82 16.23
C ASP A 432 -11.11 3.12 15.11
N LEU A 433 -10.69 3.11 13.86
CA LEU A 433 -11.59 3.22 12.74
C LEU A 433 -12.34 1.89 12.57
N PRO A 434 -13.67 1.85 12.78
CA PRO A 434 -14.42 0.61 12.70
C PRO A 434 -14.48 0.11 11.26
N TYR A 435 -14.32 -1.20 11.07
CA TYR A 435 -14.44 -1.79 9.73
C TYR A 435 -15.88 -1.77 9.26
N ALA A 436 -16.10 -1.27 8.04
CA ALA A 436 -17.36 -1.20 7.31
C ALA A 436 -18.42 -0.24 7.90
N ASP A 437 -18.28 0.20 9.14
CA ASP A 437 -19.32 0.98 9.81
C ASP A 437 -19.43 2.42 9.27
N ASN A 438 -20.64 2.99 9.38
CA ASN A 438 -21.01 4.38 9.09
C ASN A 438 -20.77 4.85 7.64
N LEU A 439 -20.52 3.95 6.69
CA LEU A 439 -20.23 4.30 5.29
C LEU A 439 -21.49 4.59 4.47
N ASP A 440 -22.63 3.99 4.82
CA ASP A 440 -23.92 4.23 4.16
C ASP A 440 -24.69 5.42 4.75
N GLU A 441 -24.12 6.11 5.75
CA GLU A 441 -24.73 7.31 6.33
C GLU A 441 -24.35 8.56 5.51
N MET A 442 -25.36 9.37 5.16
CA MET A 442 -25.11 10.70 4.57
C MET A 442 -24.24 11.52 5.53
N PRO A 443 -23.21 12.20 5.03
CA PRO A 443 -22.44 13.14 5.84
C PRO A 443 -23.36 14.27 6.30
N LYS A 444 -23.45 14.48 7.62
CA LYS A 444 -24.18 15.61 8.19
C LYS A 444 -23.47 16.93 7.88
#